data_aa8dad189625eee3b4e5a0297ddecc8f
#
_entry.id   aa8dad189625eee3b4e5a0297ddecc8f
#
_cell.length_a   1.000
_cell.length_b   1.000
_cell.length_c   1.000
_cell.angle_alpha   90.00
_cell.angle_beta   90.00
_cell.angle_gamma   90.00
#
_symmetry.space_group_name_H-M   'P 1'
#
loop_
_entity.id
_entity.type
_entity.pdbx_description
1 polymer ?
#
loop_
_entity_poly.entity_id
_entity_poly.type
_entity_poly.pdbx_seq_one_letter_code
_entity_poly.pdbx_strand_id
1 'polypeptide(L)'
;MSIITLFSAFMGLYVIVRLILPSGMNWPLKLILSLFALACAEKLLLTKLVYGTMGAFMPEPVQLASGYLHSAVTILFLLLVARDALLLLTWPFRRSTGRQRKIFYGHKEKKPASGFWAFTLVLLALALSGYGMREALRVPPVREVRMQVPGLPDALNGFRIAQLSDLHIGPTFGKAWRTDVVARTDSLNPDLIVITGDVVDGSPSRLEEDVAPLADLKAKYGVIFAPGNHEYSPGIQQWLPVFQRLGMHVLMNENTQIRVNGTPLAIAGVTDTAALNWGLEGPDPEKA
;
A
#
# COMPACT_ATOMS: atom_id res chain seq x y z
N MET A 1 -7.88 -20.19 -9.15
CA MET A 1 -6.59 -19.57 -8.72
C MET A 1 -6.53 -18.19 -9.36
N SER A 2 -6.26 -17.13 -8.61
CA SER A 2 -6.21 -15.79 -9.19
C SER A 2 -4.93 -15.60 -10.02
N ILE A 3 -4.94 -14.67 -10.98
CA ILE A 3 -3.73 -14.28 -11.76
C ILE A 3 -2.60 -13.86 -10.83
N ILE A 4 -2.94 -13.18 -9.73
CA ILE A 4 -1.97 -12.73 -8.72
C ILE A 4 -1.26 -13.92 -8.09
N THR A 5 -1.97 -14.98 -7.69
CA THR A 5 -1.37 -16.20 -7.11
C THR A 5 -0.44 -16.89 -8.11
N LEU A 6 -0.85 -16.99 -9.38
CA LEU A 6 0.00 -17.57 -10.43
C LEU A 6 1.30 -16.77 -10.63
N PHE A 7 1.18 -15.45 -10.63
CA PHE A 7 2.34 -14.58 -10.78
C PHE A 7 3.27 -14.66 -9.55
N SER A 8 2.73 -14.72 -8.34
CA SER A 8 3.50 -14.91 -7.10
C SER A 8 4.27 -16.24 -7.10
N ALA A 9 3.62 -17.33 -7.51
CA ALA A 9 4.29 -18.62 -7.68
C ALA A 9 5.43 -18.55 -8.70
N PHE A 10 5.20 -17.90 -9.84
CA PHE A 10 6.24 -17.69 -10.85
C PHE A 10 7.43 -16.91 -10.29
N MET A 11 7.21 -15.83 -9.55
CA MET A 11 8.28 -15.06 -8.91
C MET A 11 9.11 -15.93 -7.96
N GLY A 12 8.45 -16.69 -7.08
CA GLY A 12 9.13 -17.61 -6.16
C GLY A 12 9.96 -18.65 -6.88
N LEU A 13 9.40 -19.31 -7.90
CA LEU A 13 10.10 -20.30 -8.73
C LEU A 13 11.29 -19.69 -9.48
N TYR A 14 11.15 -18.48 -10.00
CA TYR A 14 12.24 -17.79 -10.68
C TYR A 14 13.43 -17.55 -9.74
N VAL A 15 13.17 -17.07 -8.53
CA VAL A 15 14.21 -16.87 -7.50
C VAL A 15 14.88 -18.20 -7.15
N ILE A 16 14.12 -19.29 -7.00
CA ILE A 16 14.65 -20.63 -6.72
C ILE A 16 15.60 -21.07 -7.83
N VAL A 17 15.15 -21.02 -9.08
CA VAL A 17 15.91 -21.52 -10.25
C VAL A 17 17.16 -20.67 -10.50
N ARG A 18 17.07 -19.35 -10.30
CA ARG A 18 18.18 -18.43 -10.64
C ARG A 18 19.19 -18.21 -9.52
N LEU A 19 18.78 -18.41 -8.26
CA LEU A 19 19.60 -18.09 -7.09
C LEU A 19 19.92 -19.34 -6.24
N ILE A 20 18.88 -20.11 -5.86
CA ILE A 20 19.03 -21.18 -4.87
C ILE A 20 19.61 -22.44 -5.49
N LEU A 21 19.02 -22.94 -6.58
CA LEU A 21 19.46 -24.20 -7.21
C LEU A 21 20.91 -24.14 -7.72
N PRO A 22 21.40 -23.04 -8.34
CA PRO A 22 22.78 -22.96 -8.82
C PRO A 22 23.81 -22.75 -7.71
N SER A 23 23.39 -22.51 -6.46
CA SER A 23 24.30 -22.28 -5.33
C SER A 23 25.10 -23.54 -4.97
N GLY A 24 26.25 -23.36 -4.31
CA GLY A 24 27.06 -24.45 -3.78
C GLY A 24 26.54 -25.10 -2.49
N MET A 25 25.32 -24.74 -2.03
CA MET A 25 24.73 -25.24 -0.79
C MET A 25 24.35 -26.74 -0.91
N ASN A 26 24.30 -27.44 0.23
CA ASN A 26 23.80 -28.80 0.29
C ASN A 26 22.28 -28.88 0.00
N TRP A 27 21.80 -30.07 -0.38
CA TRP A 27 20.41 -30.27 -0.81
C TRP A 27 19.35 -29.91 0.25
N PRO A 28 19.52 -30.33 1.53
CA PRO A 28 18.53 -29.97 2.55
C PRO A 28 18.35 -28.46 2.71
N LEU A 29 19.46 -27.70 2.70
CA LEU A 29 19.41 -26.24 2.81
C LEU A 29 18.74 -25.60 1.56
N LYS A 30 19.02 -26.12 0.37
CA LYS A 30 18.32 -25.68 -0.85
C LYS A 30 16.81 -25.89 -0.75
N LEU A 31 16.40 -27.05 -0.25
CA LEU A 31 14.98 -27.36 -0.08
C LEU A 31 14.31 -26.41 0.90
N ILE A 32 14.91 -26.19 2.08
CA ILE A 32 14.40 -25.27 3.10
C ILE A 32 14.28 -23.84 2.55
N LEU A 33 15.32 -23.34 1.90
CA LEU A 33 15.30 -21.98 1.32
C LEU A 33 14.31 -21.86 0.16
N SER A 34 14.11 -22.90 -0.62
CA SER A 34 13.11 -22.91 -1.70
C SER A 34 11.69 -22.85 -1.17
N LEU A 35 11.38 -23.65 -0.14
CA LEU A 35 10.08 -23.63 0.52
C LEU A 35 9.83 -22.28 1.18
N PHE A 36 10.85 -21.72 1.83
CA PHE A 36 10.76 -20.39 2.46
C PHE A 36 10.52 -19.28 1.42
N ALA A 37 11.29 -19.26 0.32
CA ALA A 37 11.12 -18.29 -0.76
C ALA A 37 9.73 -18.38 -1.39
N LEU A 38 9.22 -19.59 -1.61
CA LEU A 38 7.88 -19.81 -2.14
C LEU A 38 6.81 -19.35 -1.15
N ALA A 39 6.96 -19.65 0.14
CA ALA A 39 6.03 -19.18 1.18
C ALA A 39 6.00 -17.65 1.27
N CYS A 40 7.16 -16.99 1.18
CA CYS A 40 7.24 -15.53 1.15
C CYS A 40 6.60 -14.93 -0.12
N ALA A 41 6.79 -15.57 -1.28
CA ALA A 41 6.14 -15.15 -2.52
C ALA A 41 4.62 -15.29 -2.44
N GLU A 42 4.12 -16.40 -1.89
CA GLU A 42 2.70 -16.73 -1.77
C GLU A 42 2.02 -16.12 -0.52
N LYS A 43 2.55 -15.03 0.03
CA LYS A 43 2.00 -14.37 1.23
C LYS A 43 0.48 -14.20 1.16
N LEU A 44 -0.05 -13.69 0.04
CA LEU A 44 -1.48 -13.41 -0.11
C LEU A 44 -2.33 -14.67 -0.04
N LEU A 45 -1.87 -15.77 -0.66
CA LEU A 45 -2.56 -17.06 -0.58
C LEU A 45 -2.52 -17.61 0.85
N LEU A 46 -1.36 -17.60 1.48
CA LEU A 46 -1.19 -18.07 2.87
C LEU A 46 -2.00 -17.24 3.86
N THR A 47 -2.01 -15.92 3.70
CA THR A 47 -2.85 -15.04 4.52
C THR A 47 -4.32 -15.40 4.37
N LYS A 48 -4.80 -15.61 3.15
CA LYS A 48 -6.18 -16.00 2.89
C LYS A 48 -6.53 -17.37 3.48
N LEU A 49 -5.63 -18.33 3.40
CA LEU A 49 -5.85 -19.68 3.93
C LEU A 49 -5.87 -19.73 5.45
N VAL A 50 -4.99 -18.97 6.11
CA VAL A 50 -4.82 -19.01 7.58
C VAL A 50 -5.76 -18.03 8.29
N TYR A 51 -5.93 -16.82 7.76
CA TYR A 51 -6.62 -15.71 8.41
C TYR A 51 -7.92 -15.28 7.68
N GLY A 52 -8.27 -15.96 6.59
CA GLY A 52 -9.44 -15.61 5.77
C GLY A 52 -9.21 -14.43 4.85
N THR A 53 -10.28 -14.02 4.17
CA THR A 53 -10.24 -12.85 3.28
C THR A 53 -9.89 -11.59 4.06
N MET A 54 -8.96 -10.79 3.53
CA MET A 54 -8.41 -9.53 4.09
C MET A 54 -7.41 -9.67 5.24
N GLY A 55 -7.09 -10.88 5.75
CA GLY A 55 -6.08 -11.06 6.81
C GLY A 55 -6.37 -10.35 8.13
N ALA A 56 -7.64 -9.98 8.38
CA ALA A 56 -8.06 -9.09 9.45
C ALA A 56 -7.81 -9.63 10.89
N PHE A 57 -7.41 -10.89 11.01
CA PHE A 57 -7.01 -11.49 12.31
C PHE A 57 -5.49 -11.67 12.43
N MET A 58 -4.72 -11.24 11.43
CA MET A 58 -3.28 -11.39 11.47
C MET A 58 -2.69 -10.38 12.46
N PRO A 59 -1.92 -10.82 13.45
CA PRO A 59 -1.24 -9.91 14.37
C PRO A 59 -0.32 -8.94 13.60
N GLU A 60 -0.29 -7.68 14.02
CA GLU A 60 0.52 -6.63 13.37
C GLU A 60 1.98 -7.06 13.12
N PRO A 61 2.73 -7.65 14.08
CA PRO A 61 4.11 -8.08 13.82
C PRO A 61 4.22 -9.12 12.70
N VAL A 62 3.24 -10.03 12.59
CA VAL A 62 3.20 -11.05 11.54
C VAL A 62 2.88 -10.43 10.18
N GLN A 63 1.96 -9.47 10.16
CA GLN A 63 1.62 -8.70 8.97
C GLN A 63 2.84 -7.94 8.43
N LEU A 64 3.54 -7.23 9.31
CA LEU A 64 4.73 -6.46 8.96
C LEU A 64 5.87 -7.38 8.49
N ALA A 65 6.18 -8.43 9.25
CA ALA A 65 7.26 -9.37 8.89
C ALA A 65 6.98 -10.07 7.56
N SER A 66 5.75 -10.57 7.35
CA SER A 66 5.37 -11.23 6.10
C SER A 66 5.35 -10.26 4.92
N GLY A 67 4.93 -9.01 5.13
CA GLY A 67 4.98 -7.93 4.14
C GLY A 67 6.41 -7.59 3.74
N TYR A 68 7.29 -7.43 4.71
CA TYR A 68 8.73 -7.20 4.50
C TYR A 68 9.36 -8.31 3.65
N LEU A 69 9.13 -9.57 4.02
CA LEU A 69 9.71 -10.72 3.32
C LEU A 69 9.14 -10.88 1.90
N HIS A 70 7.83 -10.66 1.72
CA HIS A 70 7.21 -10.67 0.40
C HIS A 70 7.80 -9.59 -0.51
N SER A 71 7.94 -8.36 0.00
CA SER A 71 8.56 -7.25 -0.73
C SER A 71 10.02 -7.56 -1.08
N ALA A 72 10.78 -8.15 -0.16
CA ALA A 72 12.17 -8.56 -0.42
C ALA A 72 12.27 -9.59 -1.55
N VAL A 73 11.38 -10.60 -1.58
CA VAL A 73 11.34 -11.59 -2.66
C VAL A 73 10.95 -10.95 -3.98
N THR A 74 9.99 -10.01 -3.97
CA THR A 74 9.57 -9.27 -5.17
C THR A 74 10.71 -8.42 -5.73
N ILE A 75 11.41 -7.66 -4.89
CA ILE A 75 12.56 -6.85 -5.30
C ILE A 75 13.70 -7.76 -5.82
N LEU A 76 13.97 -8.87 -5.13
CA LEU A 76 14.97 -9.84 -5.55
C LEU A 76 14.64 -10.44 -6.92
N PHE A 77 13.38 -10.78 -7.17
CA PHE A 77 12.91 -11.21 -8.48
C PHE A 77 13.19 -10.15 -9.56
N LEU A 78 12.84 -8.89 -9.32
CA LEU A 78 13.07 -7.80 -10.28
C LEU A 78 14.57 -7.57 -10.53
N LEU A 79 15.40 -7.64 -9.51
CA LEU A 79 16.86 -7.54 -9.64
C LEU A 79 17.45 -8.69 -10.46
N LEU A 80 16.94 -9.93 -10.27
CA LEU A 80 17.37 -11.08 -11.05
C LEU A 80 16.93 -10.99 -12.51
N VAL A 81 15.70 -10.52 -12.77
CA VAL A 81 15.21 -10.28 -14.14
C VAL A 81 16.05 -9.20 -14.82
N ALA A 82 16.31 -8.08 -14.15
CA ALA A 82 17.16 -7.00 -14.69
C ALA A 82 18.58 -7.50 -15.00
N ARG A 83 19.17 -8.29 -14.09
CA ARG A 83 20.47 -8.94 -14.32
C ARG A 83 20.44 -9.86 -15.54
N ASP A 84 19.42 -10.69 -15.68
CA ASP A 84 19.34 -11.65 -16.76
C ASP A 84 19.11 -10.95 -18.11
N ALA A 85 18.29 -9.90 -18.13
CA ALA A 85 18.14 -9.03 -19.30
C ALA A 85 19.48 -8.39 -19.71
N LEU A 86 20.24 -7.86 -18.74
CA LEU A 86 21.58 -7.29 -19.00
C LEU A 86 22.55 -8.35 -19.55
N LEU A 87 22.50 -9.57 -19.02
CA LEU A 87 23.33 -10.67 -19.52
C LEU A 87 22.96 -11.05 -20.95
N LEU A 88 21.68 -11.06 -21.31
CA LEU A 88 21.20 -11.30 -22.67
C LEU A 88 21.62 -10.19 -23.63
N LEU A 89 21.45 -8.93 -23.24
CA LEU A 89 21.86 -7.76 -24.05
C LEU A 89 23.38 -7.72 -24.30
N THR A 90 24.17 -8.13 -23.30
CA THR A 90 25.66 -8.14 -23.42
C THR A 90 26.20 -9.42 -24.04
N TRP A 91 25.38 -10.44 -24.27
CA TRP A 91 25.81 -11.73 -24.78
C TRP A 91 26.52 -11.68 -26.15
N PRO A 92 26.08 -10.89 -27.16
CA PRO A 92 26.81 -10.78 -28.44
C PRO A 92 28.24 -10.27 -28.24
N PHE A 93 28.43 -9.27 -27.39
CA PHE A 93 29.73 -8.66 -27.11
C PHE A 93 30.67 -9.59 -26.33
N ARG A 94 30.11 -10.44 -25.46
CA ARG A 94 30.87 -11.45 -24.70
C ARG A 94 31.38 -12.60 -25.57
N ARG A 95 30.65 -12.96 -26.64
CA ARG A 95 31.07 -14.01 -27.60
C ARG A 95 32.31 -13.60 -28.38
N SER A 96 32.42 -12.35 -28.80
CA SER A 96 33.57 -11.86 -29.57
C SER A 96 34.88 -11.87 -28.74
N THR A 97 34.80 -11.47 -27.48
CA THR A 97 35.97 -11.44 -26.56
C THR A 97 36.35 -12.83 -26.04
N GLY A 98 35.40 -13.78 -25.93
CA GLY A 98 35.64 -15.14 -25.46
C GLY A 98 36.35 -16.05 -26.46
N ARG A 99 36.21 -15.78 -27.78
CA ARG A 99 36.85 -16.56 -28.82
C ARG A 99 38.37 -16.39 -28.88
N GLN A 100 38.86 -15.18 -28.59
CA GLN A 100 40.31 -14.92 -28.54
C GLN A 100 40.95 -15.49 -27.27
N ARG A 101 40.24 -15.52 -26.14
CA ARG A 101 40.75 -16.03 -24.85
C ARG A 101 40.93 -17.54 -24.82
N LYS A 102 40.13 -18.34 -25.59
CA LYS A 102 40.26 -19.80 -25.67
C LYS A 102 41.49 -20.27 -26.44
N ILE A 103 42.03 -19.42 -27.30
CA ILE A 103 43.25 -19.75 -28.12
C ILE A 103 44.52 -19.59 -27.27
N PHE A 104 44.51 -18.76 -26.25
CA PHE A 104 45.74 -18.41 -25.48
C PHE A 104 45.84 -19.05 -24.07
N TYR A 105 44.75 -19.54 -23.49
CA TYR A 105 44.77 -20.10 -22.13
C TYR A 105 44.00 -21.44 -22.09
N GLY A 106 44.75 -22.56 -21.87
CA GLY A 106 44.20 -23.89 -21.64
C GLY A 106 43.14 -23.92 -20.51
N HIS A 107 42.25 -24.89 -20.56
CA HIS A 107 41.13 -25.10 -19.66
C HIS A 107 41.50 -24.93 -18.18
N LYS A 108 41.27 -23.74 -17.61
CA LYS A 108 41.02 -23.60 -16.17
C LYS A 108 39.51 -23.71 -15.97
N GLU A 109 39.07 -24.75 -15.29
CA GLU A 109 37.71 -24.84 -14.79
C GLU A 109 37.38 -23.52 -14.06
N LYS A 110 36.38 -22.80 -14.59
CA LYS A 110 35.88 -21.61 -13.88
C LYS A 110 35.21 -22.11 -12.62
N LYS A 111 35.80 -21.87 -11.46
CA LYS A 111 35.09 -21.87 -10.20
C LYS A 111 33.78 -21.10 -10.41
N PRO A 112 32.63 -21.62 -9.97
CA PRO A 112 31.38 -20.87 -10.08
C PRO A 112 31.63 -19.47 -9.53
N ALA A 113 31.23 -18.45 -10.28
CA ALA A 113 31.37 -17.07 -9.85
C ALA A 113 30.85 -16.98 -8.43
N SER A 114 31.73 -16.61 -7.53
CA SER A 114 31.52 -16.66 -6.07
C SER A 114 30.09 -16.28 -5.70
N GLY A 115 29.50 -16.91 -4.70
CA GLY A 115 28.18 -16.55 -4.16
C GLY A 115 28.04 -15.10 -3.70
N PHE A 116 29.11 -14.32 -3.87
CA PHE A 116 29.21 -12.91 -3.53
C PHE A 116 28.15 -12.05 -4.22
N TRP A 117 27.97 -12.19 -5.56
CA TRP A 117 26.93 -11.43 -6.27
C TRP A 117 25.52 -11.78 -5.80
N ALA A 118 25.27 -13.08 -5.52
CA ALA A 118 24.01 -13.57 -5.02
C ALA A 118 23.71 -12.97 -3.63
N PHE A 119 24.70 -13.00 -2.75
CA PHE A 119 24.63 -12.39 -1.44
C PHE A 119 24.37 -10.88 -1.52
N THR A 120 25.06 -10.17 -2.41
CA THR A 120 24.87 -8.72 -2.63
C THR A 120 23.45 -8.41 -3.08
N LEU A 121 22.87 -9.18 -4.01
CA LEU A 121 21.48 -8.97 -4.46
C LEU A 121 20.47 -9.22 -3.34
N VAL A 122 20.68 -10.26 -2.52
CA VAL A 122 19.83 -10.53 -1.36
C VAL A 122 19.90 -9.40 -0.35
N LEU A 123 21.09 -8.94 0.01
CA LEU A 123 21.27 -7.82 0.92
C LEU A 123 20.62 -6.53 0.38
N LEU A 124 20.80 -6.25 -0.91
CA LEU A 124 20.19 -5.10 -1.56
C LEU A 124 18.66 -5.20 -1.52
N ALA A 125 18.10 -6.36 -1.83
CA ALA A 125 16.65 -6.59 -1.77
C ALA A 125 16.09 -6.40 -0.37
N LEU A 126 16.77 -6.92 0.67
CA LEU A 126 16.40 -6.73 2.06
C LEU A 126 16.50 -5.26 2.48
N ALA A 127 17.56 -4.56 2.10
CA ALA A 127 17.75 -3.15 2.43
C ALA A 127 16.69 -2.27 1.76
N LEU A 128 16.41 -2.50 0.47
CA LEU A 128 15.36 -1.75 -0.27
C LEU A 128 13.97 -2.05 0.28
N SER A 129 13.69 -3.31 0.64
CA SER A 129 12.42 -3.68 1.30
C SER A 129 12.27 -2.98 2.66
N GLY A 130 13.32 -2.94 3.47
CA GLY A 130 13.32 -2.24 4.75
C GLY A 130 13.12 -0.74 4.61
N TYR A 131 13.79 -0.12 3.63
CA TYR A 131 13.59 1.28 3.31
C TYR A 131 12.15 1.57 2.85
N GLY A 132 11.63 0.76 1.91
CA GLY A 132 10.26 0.92 1.42
C GLY A 132 9.21 0.75 2.53
N MET A 133 9.39 -0.24 3.41
CA MET A 133 8.50 -0.44 4.55
C MET A 133 8.55 0.74 5.53
N ARG A 134 9.75 1.25 5.84
CA ARG A 134 9.88 2.43 6.69
C ARG A 134 9.14 3.64 6.11
N GLU A 135 9.26 3.87 4.80
CA GLU A 135 8.57 4.98 4.13
C GLU A 135 7.05 4.76 4.08
N ALA A 136 6.59 3.52 3.83
CA ALA A 136 5.16 3.19 3.82
C ALA A 136 4.48 3.36 5.18
N LEU A 137 5.21 3.11 6.27
CA LEU A 137 4.70 3.24 7.64
C LEU A 137 4.86 4.65 8.23
N ARG A 138 5.45 5.59 7.48
CA ARG A 138 5.53 7.00 7.92
C ARG A 138 4.16 7.66 7.86
N VAL A 139 3.91 8.56 8.80
CA VAL A 139 2.84 9.54 8.62
C VAL A 139 3.17 10.40 7.40
N PRO A 140 2.28 10.47 6.40
CA PRO A 140 2.55 11.19 5.17
C PRO A 140 2.91 12.66 5.40
N PRO A 141 3.82 13.24 4.62
CA PRO A 141 4.09 14.66 4.68
C PRO A 141 2.85 15.45 4.22
N VAL A 142 2.64 16.59 4.83
CA VAL A 142 1.59 17.52 4.38
C VAL A 142 1.97 18.10 3.03
N ARG A 143 1.02 18.05 2.09
CA ARG A 143 1.13 18.69 0.78
C ARG A 143 0.22 19.92 0.77
N GLU A 144 0.78 21.10 0.82
CA GLU A 144 0.02 22.35 0.70
C GLU A 144 -0.25 22.65 -0.77
N VAL A 145 -1.53 22.89 -1.08
CA VAL A 145 -1.98 23.31 -2.41
C VAL A 145 -2.75 24.62 -2.25
N ARG A 146 -2.29 25.68 -2.92
CA ARG A 146 -2.98 26.98 -2.97
C ARG A 146 -3.80 27.07 -4.24
N MET A 147 -5.10 27.26 -4.09
CA MET A 147 -6.02 27.46 -5.19
C MET A 147 -6.46 28.92 -5.26
N GLN A 148 -6.37 29.50 -6.46
CA GLN A 148 -6.95 30.82 -6.75
C GLN A 148 -8.27 30.59 -7.45
N VAL A 149 -9.35 31.04 -6.82
CA VAL A 149 -10.71 30.92 -7.36
C VAL A 149 -11.20 32.30 -7.77
N PRO A 150 -11.34 32.61 -9.08
CA PRO A 150 -11.87 33.89 -9.52
C PRO A 150 -13.27 34.14 -8.97
N GLY A 151 -13.52 35.33 -8.41
CA GLY A 151 -14.81 35.69 -7.84
C GLY A 151 -15.09 35.07 -6.46
N LEU A 152 -14.10 34.47 -5.82
CA LEU A 152 -14.26 33.98 -4.44
C LEU A 152 -14.61 35.14 -3.51
N PRO A 153 -15.68 35.04 -2.70
CA PRO A 153 -16.02 36.04 -1.69
C PRO A 153 -14.88 36.24 -0.70
N ASP A 154 -14.62 37.49 -0.29
CA ASP A 154 -13.54 37.82 0.66
C ASP A 154 -13.63 37.03 1.97
N ALA A 155 -14.83 36.70 2.42
CA ALA A 155 -15.07 35.90 3.61
C ALA A 155 -14.45 34.48 3.55
N LEU A 156 -14.20 33.96 2.34
CA LEU A 156 -13.58 32.67 2.11
C LEU A 156 -12.09 32.76 1.80
N ASN A 157 -11.52 33.97 1.73
CA ASN A 157 -10.10 34.13 1.48
C ASN A 157 -9.28 33.56 2.64
N GLY A 158 -8.33 32.67 2.32
CA GLY A 158 -7.52 31.99 3.31
C GLY A 158 -8.22 30.83 4.03
N PHE A 159 -9.42 30.41 3.60
CA PHE A 159 -10.11 29.22 4.12
C PHE A 159 -9.28 27.97 3.90
N ARG A 160 -9.05 27.21 4.98
CA ARG A 160 -8.18 26.03 4.97
C ARG A 160 -8.98 24.76 5.04
N ILE A 161 -8.80 23.90 4.03
CA ILE A 161 -9.38 22.55 4.00
C ILE A 161 -8.24 21.54 4.16
N ALA A 162 -8.32 20.70 5.20
CA ALA A 162 -7.48 19.52 5.28
C ALA A 162 -8.21 18.34 4.64
N GLN A 163 -7.59 17.73 3.62
CA GLN A 163 -8.09 16.51 3.01
C GLN A 163 -7.33 15.31 3.53
N LEU A 164 -8.06 14.32 4.02
CA LEU A 164 -7.58 12.98 4.31
C LEU A 164 -8.18 12.01 3.30
N SER A 165 -7.37 11.09 2.76
CA SER A 165 -7.81 10.07 1.81
C SER A 165 -6.96 8.82 2.00
N ASP A 166 -7.52 7.65 1.69
CA ASP A 166 -6.77 6.39 1.61
C ASP A 166 -6.02 6.05 2.91
N LEU A 167 -6.66 6.23 4.05
CA LEU A 167 -6.04 5.91 5.34
C LEU A 167 -5.83 4.41 5.53
N HIS A 168 -6.66 3.58 4.90
CA HIS A 168 -6.58 2.12 4.92
C HIS A 168 -6.32 1.57 6.33
N ILE A 169 -7.06 2.07 7.32
CA ILE A 169 -6.95 1.63 8.71
C ILE A 169 -7.27 0.15 8.78
N GLY A 170 -6.29 -0.61 9.23
CA GLY A 170 -6.31 -2.06 9.30
C GLY A 170 -5.14 -2.55 10.14
N PRO A 171 -4.82 -3.85 10.08
CA PRO A 171 -3.78 -4.44 10.94
C PRO A 171 -2.35 -3.96 10.63
N THR A 172 -2.14 -3.19 9.54
CA THR A 172 -0.80 -2.70 9.14
C THR A 172 -0.38 -1.45 9.91
N PHE A 173 -1.34 -0.55 10.21
CA PHE A 173 -1.04 0.73 10.83
C PHE A 173 -1.46 0.71 12.32
N GLY A 174 -0.47 0.73 13.20
CA GLY A 174 -0.70 0.71 14.64
C GLY A 174 -1.36 1.98 15.19
N LYS A 175 -1.81 1.93 16.45
CA LYS A 175 -2.49 3.06 17.13
C LYS A 175 -1.66 4.35 17.08
N ALA A 176 -0.35 4.26 17.27
CA ALA A 176 0.55 5.42 17.26
C ALA A 176 0.45 6.18 15.91
N TRP A 177 0.51 5.46 14.79
CA TRP A 177 0.40 6.07 13.46
C TRP A 177 -0.92 6.84 13.29
N ARG A 178 -2.05 6.24 13.71
CA ARG A 178 -3.37 6.87 13.63
C ARG A 178 -3.45 8.14 14.46
N THR A 179 -2.94 8.09 15.70
CA THR A 179 -2.86 9.27 16.59
C THR A 179 -1.98 10.37 16.00
N ASP A 180 -0.85 10.00 15.37
CA ASP A 180 0.04 10.96 14.73
C ASP A 180 -0.58 11.60 13.48
N VAL A 181 -1.40 10.86 12.70
CA VAL A 181 -2.18 11.43 11.58
C VAL A 181 -3.15 12.48 12.09
N VAL A 182 -3.91 12.18 13.14
CA VAL A 182 -4.85 13.13 13.76
C VAL A 182 -4.11 14.36 14.28
N ALA A 183 -3.06 14.17 15.09
CA ALA A 183 -2.27 15.28 15.65
C ALA A 183 -1.66 16.16 14.55
N ARG A 184 -1.18 15.56 13.48
CA ARG A 184 -0.63 16.30 12.33
C ARG A 184 -1.71 17.09 11.61
N THR A 185 -2.89 16.51 11.41
CA THR A 185 -4.02 17.20 10.77
C THR A 185 -4.46 18.40 11.60
N ASP A 186 -4.63 18.23 12.92
CA ASP A 186 -5.01 19.27 13.83
C ASP A 186 -3.98 20.41 13.90
N SER A 187 -2.68 20.09 13.79
CA SER A 187 -1.61 21.08 13.79
C SER A 187 -1.67 22.05 12.61
N LEU A 188 -2.41 21.72 11.56
CA LEU A 188 -2.65 22.59 10.40
C LEU A 188 -3.68 23.69 10.71
N ASN A 189 -4.42 23.57 11.81
CA ASN A 189 -5.54 24.43 12.17
C ASN A 189 -6.52 24.59 10.99
N PRO A 190 -7.09 23.50 10.46
CA PRO A 190 -8.00 23.57 9.32
C PRO A 190 -9.33 24.20 9.74
N ASP A 191 -9.94 24.94 8.81
CA ASP A 191 -11.32 25.42 8.98
C ASP A 191 -12.31 24.27 8.77
N LEU A 192 -12.02 23.36 7.84
CA LEU A 192 -12.81 22.19 7.50
C LEU A 192 -11.89 20.98 7.28
N ILE A 193 -12.31 19.80 7.72
CA ILE A 193 -11.68 18.55 7.34
C ILE A 193 -12.63 17.81 6.39
N VAL A 194 -12.10 17.30 5.28
CA VAL A 194 -12.82 16.42 4.34
C VAL A 194 -12.08 15.08 4.26
N ILE A 195 -12.83 13.99 4.39
CA ILE A 195 -12.31 12.63 4.25
C ILE A 195 -12.94 12.03 2.99
N THR A 196 -12.11 11.73 2.01
CA THR A 196 -12.55 11.31 0.67
C THR A 196 -12.40 9.80 0.46
N GLY A 197 -12.86 9.03 1.45
CA GLY A 197 -12.99 7.57 1.40
C GLY A 197 -11.73 6.78 1.65
N ASP A 198 -11.88 5.48 1.53
CA ASP A 198 -10.87 4.45 1.78
C ASP A 198 -10.21 4.59 3.17
N VAL A 199 -11.06 4.82 4.17
CA VAL A 199 -10.62 4.96 5.57
C VAL A 199 -10.27 3.59 6.16
N VAL A 200 -10.96 2.52 5.74
CA VAL A 200 -10.92 1.22 6.44
C VAL A 200 -10.72 0.03 5.52
N ASP A 201 -9.93 -0.94 5.99
CA ASP A 201 -9.68 -2.23 5.32
C ASP A 201 -10.34 -3.42 6.06
N GLY A 202 -11.56 -3.26 6.54
CA GLY A 202 -12.26 -4.33 7.23
C GLY A 202 -13.60 -3.91 7.81
N SER A 203 -14.27 -4.81 8.56
CA SER A 203 -15.58 -4.57 9.13
C SER A 203 -15.52 -3.80 10.46
N PRO A 204 -16.59 -3.06 10.85
CA PRO A 204 -16.65 -2.37 12.13
C PRO A 204 -16.42 -3.28 13.34
N SER A 205 -16.94 -4.51 13.30
CA SER A 205 -16.73 -5.49 14.38
C SER A 205 -15.28 -5.77 14.72
N ARG A 206 -14.34 -5.33 13.87
CA ARG A 206 -12.90 -5.54 14.03
C ARG A 206 -12.09 -4.25 14.16
N LEU A 207 -12.54 -3.18 13.49
CA LEU A 207 -11.76 -1.97 13.34
C LEU A 207 -12.39 -0.74 14.01
N GLU A 208 -13.54 -0.89 14.71
CA GLU A 208 -14.20 0.23 15.36
C GLU A 208 -13.29 0.91 16.41
N GLU A 209 -12.55 0.11 17.19
CA GLU A 209 -11.56 0.66 18.13
C GLU A 209 -10.35 1.30 17.41
N ASP A 210 -10.03 0.79 16.23
CA ASP A 210 -8.90 1.27 15.43
C ASP A 210 -9.18 2.63 14.77
N VAL A 211 -10.44 2.91 14.42
CA VAL A 211 -10.86 4.21 13.88
C VAL A 211 -11.18 5.24 14.97
N ALA A 212 -11.32 4.83 16.22
CA ALA A 212 -11.69 5.70 17.33
C ALA A 212 -10.84 7.01 17.43
N PRO A 213 -9.52 7.01 17.17
CA PRO A 213 -8.73 8.24 17.17
C PRO A 213 -9.23 9.32 16.20
N LEU A 214 -9.98 8.97 15.14
CA LEU A 214 -10.52 9.94 14.20
C LEU A 214 -11.61 10.85 14.84
N ALA A 215 -12.20 10.44 15.98
CA ALA A 215 -13.11 11.29 16.74
C ALA A 215 -12.44 12.55 17.33
N ASP A 216 -11.10 12.51 17.45
CA ASP A 216 -10.32 13.65 17.99
C ASP A 216 -9.97 14.70 16.93
N LEU A 217 -10.32 14.49 15.64
CA LEU A 217 -10.11 15.47 14.57
C LEU A 217 -10.85 16.77 14.85
N LYS A 218 -10.15 17.91 14.74
CA LYS A 218 -10.66 19.24 15.08
C LYS A 218 -10.62 20.17 13.88
N ALA A 219 -11.80 20.65 13.50
CA ALA A 219 -11.95 21.73 12.54
C ALA A 219 -13.12 22.64 12.93
N LYS A 220 -13.02 23.94 12.64
CA LYS A 220 -14.04 24.95 13.00
C LYS A 220 -15.43 24.60 12.42
N TYR A 221 -15.46 24.04 11.21
CA TYR A 221 -16.69 23.68 10.51
C TYR A 221 -16.90 22.15 10.44
N GLY A 222 -16.16 21.39 11.26
CA GLY A 222 -16.34 19.96 11.43
C GLY A 222 -15.61 19.11 10.42
N VAL A 223 -16.00 17.83 10.38
CA VAL A 223 -15.42 16.79 9.53
C VAL A 223 -16.51 16.27 8.60
N ILE A 224 -16.28 16.31 7.31
CA ILE A 224 -17.16 15.76 6.27
C ILE A 224 -16.51 14.50 5.68
N PHE A 225 -17.31 13.48 5.47
CA PHE A 225 -16.87 12.20 4.93
C PHE A 225 -17.71 11.82 3.70
N ALA A 226 -17.05 11.37 2.64
CA ALA A 226 -17.65 10.68 1.53
C ALA A 226 -16.98 9.31 1.37
N PRO A 227 -17.72 8.20 1.09
CA PRO A 227 -17.15 6.87 1.04
C PRO A 227 -16.30 6.64 -0.21
N GLY A 228 -15.22 5.88 -0.07
CA GLY A 228 -14.46 5.27 -1.15
C GLY A 228 -14.87 3.82 -1.39
N ASN A 229 -14.15 3.12 -2.27
CA ASN A 229 -14.51 1.75 -2.64
C ASN A 229 -14.28 0.73 -1.50
N HIS A 230 -13.37 0.98 -0.58
CA HIS A 230 -13.06 0.07 0.53
C HIS A 230 -14.16 -0.02 1.58
N GLU A 231 -14.94 1.03 1.78
CA GLU A 231 -16.08 1.01 2.71
C GLU A 231 -17.20 0.05 2.27
N TYR A 232 -17.35 -0.18 0.96
CA TYR A 232 -18.41 -1.06 0.43
C TYR A 232 -18.11 -2.55 0.63
N SER A 233 -16.82 -2.93 0.62
CA SER A 233 -16.42 -4.36 0.71
C SER A 233 -16.89 -5.06 2.00
N PRO A 234 -16.73 -4.46 3.20
CA PRO A 234 -17.27 -5.01 4.45
C PRO A 234 -18.75 -4.70 4.66
N GLY A 235 -19.34 -3.81 3.84
CA GLY A 235 -20.71 -3.32 3.95
C GLY A 235 -20.77 -1.92 4.52
N ILE A 236 -20.92 -0.92 3.63
CA ILE A 236 -20.98 0.50 3.97
C ILE A 236 -22.03 0.80 5.04
N GLN A 237 -23.19 0.14 5.00
CA GLN A 237 -24.27 0.34 5.96
C GLN A 237 -23.88 0.06 7.41
N GLN A 238 -22.88 -0.77 7.64
CA GLN A 238 -22.35 -1.04 8.98
C GLN A 238 -21.39 0.09 9.44
N TRP A 239 -20.71 0.77 8.51
CA TRP A 239 -19.77 1.83 8.80
C TRP A 239 -20.40 3.19 9.00
N LEU A 240 -21.54 3.48 8.34
CA LEU A 240 -22.22 4.78 8.45
C LEU A 240 -22.50 5.19 9.90
N PRO A 241 -23.10 4.33 10.76
CA PRO A 241 -23.34 4.70 12.16
C PRO A 241 -22.04 4.92 12.95
N VAL A 242 -20.96 4.22 12.61
CA VAL A 242 -19.65 4.39 13.26
C VAL A 242 -19.09 5.76 12.94
N PHE A 243 -19.00 6.14 11.65
CA PHE A 243 -18.48 7.44 11.24
C PHE A 243 -19.30 8.60 11.80
N GLN A 244 -20.64 8.44 11.86
CA GLN A 244 -21.51 9.43 12.50
C GLN A 244 -21.23 9.57 14.01
N ARG A 245 -21.01 8.46 14.74
CA ARG A 245 -20.62 8.50 16.16
C ARG A 245 -19.25 9.16 16.39
N LEU A 246 -18.34 9.06 15.40
CA LEU A 246 -17.05 9.76 15.43
C LEU A 246 -17.16 11.25 15.08
N GLY A 247 -18.39 11.77 14.90
CA GLY A 247 -18.63 13.19 14.63
C GLY A 247 -18.50 13.59 13.17
N MET A 248 -18.44 12.64 12.25
CA MET A 248 -18.35 12.93 10.82
C MET A 248 -19.74 13.16 10.21
N HIS A 249 -19.86 14.19 9.39
CA HIS A 249 -21.03 14.41 8.55
C HIS A 249 -20.85 13.64 7.23
N VAL A 250 -21.64 12.58 7.07
CA VAL A 250 -21.53 11.68 5.92
C VAL A 250 -22.36 12.21 4.76
N LEU A 251 -21.76 12.30 3.56
CA LEU A 251 -22.42 12.68 2.32
C LEU A 251 -22.37 11.52 1.32
N MET A 252 -23.54 11.08 0.83
CA MET A 252 -23.71 10.01 -0.15
C MET A 252 -24.72 10.45 -1.21
N ASN A 253 -24.26 11.08 -2.27
CA ASN A 253 -25.06 11.83 -3.24
C ASN A 253 -25.91 12.91 -2.56
N GLU A 254 -25.29 13.63 -1.63
CA GLU A 254 -25.92 14.63 -0.80
C GLU A 254 -25.01 15.86 -0.71
N ASN A 255 -25.60 16.99 -0.31
CA ASN A 255 -24.84 18.18 -0.01
C ASN A 255 -25.21 18.76 1.36
N THR A 256 -24.32 19.59 1.86
CA THR A 256 -24.53 20.37 3.06
C THR A 256 -24.02 21.79 2.85
N GLN A 257 -24.48 22.73 3.67
CA GLN A 257 -24.06 24.12 3.60
C GLN A 257 -23.51 24.56 4.96
N ILE A 258 -22.31 25.11 4.96
CA ILE A 258 -21.76 25.81 6.12
C ILE A 258 -21.75 27.31 5.86
N ARG A 259 -21.73 28.12 6.93
CA ARG A 259 -21.64 29.59 6.82
C ARG A 259 -20.31 30.08 7.34
N VAL A 260 -19.47 30.58 6.45
CA VAL A 260 -18.16 31.13 6.75
C VAL A 260 -18.27 32.66 6.80
N ASN A 261 -18.18 33.23 8.01
CA ASN A 261 -18.34 34.66 8.23
C ASN A 261 -19.62 35.23 7.54
N GLY A 262 -20.73 34.48 7.62
CA GLY A 262 -22.00 34.83 6.98
C GLY A 262 -22.17 34.42 5.54
N THR A 263 -21.09 34.05 4.81
CA THR A 263 -21.13 33.61 3.43
C THR A 263 -21.40 32.12 3.36
N PRO A 264 -22.36 31.65 2.56
CA PRO A 264 -22.63 30.22 2.41
C PRO A 264 -21.53 29.55 1.57
N LEU A 265 -21.10 28.38 2.00
CA LEU A 265 -20.23 27.45 1.28
C LEU A 265 -20.94 26.11 1.22
N ALA A 266 -21.32 25.69 0.01
CA ALA A 266 -21.89 24.36 -0.22
C ALA A 266 -20.78 23.34 -0.36
N ILE A 267 -20.98 22.15 0.24
CA ILE A 267 -20.09 20.99 0.12
C ILE A 267 -20.97 19.83 -0.34
N ALA A 268 -20.62 19.24 -1.47
CA ALA A 268 -21.29 18.07 -2.04
C ALA A 268 -20.41 16.84 -1.92
N GLY A 269 -21.00 15.70 -1.63
CA GLY A 269 -20.33 14.39 -1.58
C GLY A 269 -21.10 13.37 -2.40
N VAL A 270 -20.38 12.66 -3.26
CA VAL A 270 -20.93 11.57 -4.08
C VAL A 270 -20.49 10.21 -3.55
N THR A 271 -21.25 9.17 -3.88
CA THR A 271 -20.84 7.78 -3.66
C THR A 271 -19.70 7.39 -4.60
N ASP A 272 -19.01 6.31 -4.28
CA ASP A 272 -18.02 5.71 -5.19
C ASP A 272 -18.69 4.83 -6.26
N THR A 273 -18.06 4.69 -7.42
CA THR A 273 -18.53 3.79 -8.49
C THR A 273 -18.63 2.33 -8.07
N ALA A 274 -17.85 1.91 -7.07
CA ALA A 274 -17.94 0.57 -6.49
C ALA A 274 -19.29 0.27 -5.86
N ALA A 275 -20.09 1.28 -5.48
CA ALA A 275 -21.45 1.11 -4.97
C ALA A 275 -22.31 0.24 -5.90
N LEU A 276 -22.15 0.41 -7.22
CA LEU A 276 -22.85 -0.35 -8.25
C LEU A 276 -22.57 -1.86 -8.15
N ASN A 277 -21.36 -2.28 -7.78
CA ASN A 277 -20.99 -3.68 -7.62
C ASN A 277 -21.73 -4.36 -6.45
N TRP A 278 -22.29 -3.54 -5.55
CA TRP A 278 -23.04 -3.99 -4.37
C TRP A 278 -24.54 -3.74 -4.49
N GLY A 279 -25.01 -3.36 -5.69
CA GLY A 279 -26.42 -3.06 -5.95
C GLY A 279 -26.93 -1.80 -5.26
N LEU A 280 -26.01 -0.88 -4.94
CA LEU A 280 -26.30 0.42 -4.34
C LEU A 280 -26.25 1.54 -5.41
N GLU A 281 -26.75 2.71 -5.04
CA GLU A 281 -26.73 3.89 -5.92
C GLU A 281 -25.29 4.36 -6.20
N GLY A 282 -24.93 4.44 -7.48
CA GLY A 282 -23.63 4.97 -7.92
C GLY A 282 -23.54 6.49 -7.73
N PRO A 283 -22.39 7.10 -8.10
CA PRO A 283 -22.22 8.55 -7.95
C PRO A 283 -23.22 9.33 -8.81
N ASP A 284 -23.89 10.28 -8.18
CA ASP A 284 -24.87 11.18 -8.79
C ASP A 284 -24.55 12.64 -8.42
N PRO A 285 -23.74 13.34 -9.25
CA PRO A 285 -23.39 14.75 -9.00
C PRO A 285 -24.56 15.72 -9.16
N GLU A 286 -25.65 15.33 -9.85
CA GLU A 286 -26.82 16.20 -10.02
C GLU A 286 -27.69 16.19 -8.75
N LYS A 287 -27.67 15.09 -8.03
CA LYS A 287 -28.39 14.93 -6.76
C LYS A 287 -27.61 15.52 -5.56
N ALA A 288 -26.27 15.54 -5.67
CA ALA A 288 -25.35 15.96 -4.62
C ALA A 288 -25.28 17.49 -4.39
#